data_0e806f0d345d76e843bf5f45be690940
#
_entry.id   0e806f0d345d76e843bf5f45be690940
#
_cell.length_a   1.000
_cell.length_b   1.000
_cell.length_c   1.000
_cell.angle_alpha   90.00
_cell.angle_beta   90.00
_cell.angle_gamma   90.00
#
_symmetry.space_group_name_H-M   'P 1'
#
loop_
_entity.id
_entity.type
_entity.pdbx_description
1 polymer ?
#
loop_
_entity_poly.entity_id
_entity_poly.type
_entity_poly.pdbx_seq_one_letter_code
_entity_poly.pdbx_strand_id
1 'polypeptide(L)'
;MKIRGIILFTTLILSMIVLTTSFKIMNNKVGKNPSIELSKLGNSDLSSPTPLKMYELIDHYSDIYEIPKHIAFNVAFLETRYKGPFDWKYKPEQTSYAGAVGPMQIMPSTANFVNKQKISKGHLKNDIELNIKTSMKLLHYLYKRYGNWNIVCGCYNTGRPIVNGYASFCVNNKNYRKNWVYIRGI
;
A
#
# COMPACT_ATOMS: atom_id res chain seq x y z
N MET A 1 3.99 59.46 6.98
CA MET A 1 3.79 58.23 7.78
C MET A 1 2.62 57.33 7.34
N LYS A 2 1.88 57.60 6.24
CA LYS A 2 0.71 56.82 5.78
C LYS A 2 1.01 55.75 4.71
N ILE A 3 2.15 55.81 4.01
CA ILE A 3 2.48 54.91 2.87
C ILE A 3 3.02 53.52 3.34
N ARG A 4 3.73 53.48 4.49
CA ARG A 4 4.27 52.20 5.02
C ARG A 4 3.20 51.22 5.52
N GLY A 5 2.06 51.74 5.99
CA GLY A 5 0.93 50.88 6.45
C GLY A 5 0.18 50.18 5.31
N ILE A 6 0.07 50.83 4.15
CA ILE A 6 -0.65 50.31 2.98
C ILE A 6 0.15 49.16 2.35
N ILE A 7 1.49 49.27 2.27
CA ILE A 7 2.34 48.19 1.71
C ILE A 7 2.33 46.94 2.60
N LEU A 8 2.34 47.09 3.93
CA LEU A 8 2.25 45.97 4.84
C LEU A 8 0.87 45.24 4.74
N PHE A 9 -0.22 45.99 4.55
CA PHE A 9 -1.56 45.39 4.45
C PHE A 9 -1.78 44.64 3.13
N THR A 10 -1.23 45.14 2.03
CA THR A 10 -1.30 44.48 0.72
C THR A 10 -0.48 43.21 0.67
N THR A 11 0.70 43.15 1.30
CA THR A 11 1.52 41.91 1.36
C THR A 11 0.88 40.86 2.25
N LEU A 12 0.18 41.22 3.31
CA LEU A 12 -0.55 40.28 4.18
C LEU A 12 -1.74 39.65 3.46
N ILE A 13 -2.50 40.44 2.69
CA ILE A 13 -3.65 39.96 1.91
C ILE A 13 -3.18 39.03 0.78
N LEU A 14 -2.08 39.38 0.10
CA LEU A 14 -1.53 38.53 -0.97
C LEU A 14 -1.02 37.18 -0.46
N SER A 15 -0.40 37.15 0.74
CA SER A 15 0.02 35.88 1.38
C SER A 15 -1.15 35.02 1.82
N MET A 16 -2.26 35.59 2.27
CA MET A 16 -3.47 34.85 2.60
C MET A 16 -4.16 34.26 1.35
N ILE A 17 -4.16 34.99 0.22
CA ILE A 17 -4.72 34.48 -1.04
C ILE A 17 -3.90 33.32 -1.59
N VAL A 18 -2.58 33.36 -1.51
CA VAL A 18 -1.70 32.26 -1.93
C VAL A 18 -1.90 31.03 -1.03
N LEU A 19 -2.06 31.21 0.28
CA LEU A 19 -2.34 30.11 1.21
C LEU A 19 -3.70 29.46 0.96
N THR A 20 -4.75 30.26 0.68
CA THR A 20 -6.11 29.73 0.41
C THR A 20 -6.21 29.04 -0.94
N THR A 21 -5.49 29.51 -1.97
CA THR A 21 -5.44 28.86 -3.28
C THR A 21 -4.64 27.55 -3.22
N SER A 22 -3.52 27.51 -2.48
CA SER A 22 -2.77 26.26 -2.25
C SER A 22 -3.56 25.24 -1.46
N PHE A 23 -4.34 25.65 -0.46
CA PHE A 23 -5.23 24.76 0.29
C PHE A 23 -6.39 24.24 -0.57
N LYS A 24 -6.94 25.07 -1.47
CA LYS A 24 -8.00 24.66 -2.40
C LYS A 24 -7.49 23.70 -3.48
N ILE A 25 -6.27 23.85 -3.96
CA ILE A 25 -5.62 22.93 -4.90
C ILE A 25 -5.28 21.60 -4.22
N MET A 26 -4.87 21.61 -2.95
CA MET A 26 -4.64 20.39 -2.16
C MET A 26 -5.96 19.63 -1.91
N ASN A 27 -7.04 20.32 -1.58
CA ASN A 27 -8.34 19.67 -1.34
C ASN A 27 -8.99 19.14 -2.63
N ASN A 28 -8.75 19.75 -3.80
CA ASN A 28 -9.22 19.22 -5.08
C ASN A 28 -8.44 17.98 -5.56
N LYS A 29 -7.20 17.73 -5.05
CA LYS A 29 -6.49 16.45 -5.29
C LYS A 29 -6.92 15.33 -4.34
N VAL A 30 -7.52 15.65 -3.19
CA VAL A 30 -8.04 14.66 -2.23
C VAL A 30 -9.49 14.24 -2.54
N GLY A 31 -10.17 14.94 -3.46
CA GLY A 31 -11.61 14.79 -3.73
C GLY A 31 -11.99 13.83 -4.86
N LYS A 32 -11.15 12.87 -5.27
CA LYS A 32 -11.64 11.72 -6.05
C LYS A 32 -12.01 10.60 -5.10
N ASN A 33 -13.30 10.47 -4.87
CA ASN A 33 -13.92 9.38 -4.12
C ASN A 33 -13.39 8.03 -4.64
N PRO A 34 -12.67 7.22 -3.84
CA PRO A 34 -12.14 5.93 -4.30
C PRO A 34 -13.24 4.94 -4.73
N SER A 35 -14.51 5.23 -4.40
CA SER A 35 -15.67 4.43 -4.80
C SER A 35 -16.00 4.53 -6.30
N ILE A 36 -15.53 5.55 -7.02
CA ILE A 36 -15.84 5.71 -8.46
C ILE A 36 -14.83 4.94 -9.34
N GLU A 37 -13.61 4.71 -8.88
CA GLU A 37 -12.64 3.87 -9.63
C GLU A 37 -12.81 2.37 -9.36
N LEU A 38 -13.37 1.98 -8.21
CA LEU A 38 -13.71 0.57 -7.95
C LEU A 38 -14.76 0.03 -8.94
N SER A 39 -15.67 0.88 -9.47
CA SER A 39 -16.63 0.46 -10.49
C SER A 39 -15.98 0.13 -11.84
N LYS A 40 -14.79 0.66 -12.11
CA LYS A 40 -14.00 0.31 -13.30
C LYS A 40 -13.17 -0.96 -13.12
N LEU A 41 -12.75 -1.29 -11.88
CA LEU A 41 -12.11 -2.58 -11.56
C LEU A 41 -13.14 -3.69 -11.32
N GLY A 42 -14.36 -3.36 -10.90
CA GLY A 42 -15.43 -4.33 -10.63
C GLY A 42 -15.95 -5.09 -11.85
N ASN A 43 -15.51 -4.72 -13.06
CA ASN A 43 -15.74 -5.46 -14.31
C ASN A 43 -14.46 -6.10 -14.87
N SER A 44 -13.33 -6.07 -14.16
CA SER A 44 -12.21 -6.93 -14.49
C SER A 44 -12.58 -8.34 -14.05
N ASP A 45 -13.02 -9.06 -15.02
CA ASP A 45 -13.33 -10.46 -15.13
C ASP A 45 -12.95 -11.30 -13.89
N LEU A 46 -13.95 -11.95 -13.25
CA LEU A 46 -13.77 -13.02 -12.28
C LEU A 46 -12.86 -14.17 -12.78
N SER A 47 -12.37 -14.09 -14.01
CA SER A 47 -11.54 -15.06 -14.72
C SER A 47 -10.04 -14.78 -14.72
N SER A 48 -9.57 -13.62 -14.22
CA SER A 48 -8.13 -13.35 -14.22
C SER A 48 -7.38 -14.37 -13.37
N PRO A 49 -6.33 -15.02 -13.92
CA PRO A 49 -5.52 -15.94 -13.14
C PRO A 49 -4.99 -15.32 -11.86
N THR A 50 -4.99 -16.08 -10.77
CA THR A 50 -4.60 -15.62 -9.43
C THR A 50 -3.29 -14.80 -9.39
N PRO A 51 -2.19 -15.19 -10.08
CA PRO A 51 -0.97 -14.37 -10.04
C PRO A 51 -1.11 -13.02 -10.73
N LEU A 52 -1.90 -12.94 -11.79
CA LEU A 52 -2.18 -11.67 -12.48
C LEU A 52 -3.05 -10.76 -11.61
N LYS A 53 -4.10 -11.31 -11.00
CA LYS A 53 -4.93 -10.59 -10.03
C LYS A 53 -4.12 -10.05 -8.86
N MET A 54 -3.17 -10.83 -8.33
CA MET A 54 -2.22 -10.38 -7.30
C MET A 54 -1.41 -9.17 -7.76
N TYR A 55 -0.88 -9.21 -8.99
CA TYR A 55 -0.11 -8.10 -9.56
C TYR A 55 -0.96 -6.82 -9.62
N GLU A 56 -2.12 -6.90 -10.22
CA GLU A 56 -3.05 -5.77 -10.41
C GLU A 56 -3.46 -5.13 -9.08
N LEU A 57 -3.80 -5.97 -8.08
CA LEU A 57 -4.20 -5.49 -6.76
C LEU A 57 -3.03 -4.86 -6.00
N ILE A 58 -1.83 -5.45 -6.03
CA ILE A 58 -0.65 -4.87 -5.38
C ILE A 58 -0.30 -3.53 -6.04
N ASP A 59 -0.30 -3.49 -7.38
CA ASP A 59 -0.01 -2.27 -8.13
C ASP A 59 -1.01 -1.16 -7.80
N HIS A 60 -2.30 -1.46 -7.90
CA HIS A 60 -3.40 -0.53 -7.62
C HIS A 60 -3.37 0.00 -6.17
N TYR A 61 -3.35 -0.89 -5.17
CA TYR A 61 -3.39 -0.45 -3.78
C TYR A 61 -2.09 0.19 -3.30
N SER A 62 -0.94 -0.12 -3.92
CA SER A 62 0.29 0.60 -3.60
C SER A 62 0.21 2.07 -4.04
N ASP A 63 -0.45 2.39 -5.16
CA ASP A 63 -0.68 3.77 -5.58
C ASP A 63 -1.67 4.48 -4.65
N ILE A 64 -2.79 3.84 -4.31
CA ILE A 64 -3.81 4.43 -3.40
C ILE A 64 -3.22 4.78 -2.03
N TYR A 65 -2.35 3.91 -1.49
CA TYR A 65 -1.77 4.10 -0.16
C TYR A 65 -0.36 4.71 -0.19
N GLU A 66 0.10 5.20 -1.35
CA GLU A 66 1.41 5.85 -1.52
C GLU A 66 2.59 4.96 -1.08
N ILE A 67 2.49 3.65 -1.33
CA ILE A 67 3.56 2.69 -1.02
C ILE A 67 4.48 2.56 -2.24
N PRO A 68 5.80 2.71 -2.09
CA PRO A 68 6.73 2.45 -3.19
C PRO A 68 6.55 1.03 -3.73
N LYS A 69 6.35 0.87 -5.05
CA LYS A 69 6.06 -0.42 -5.69
C LYS A 69 7.03 -1.52 -5.27
N HIS A 70 8.34 -1.22 -5.21
CA HIS A 70 9.32 -2.22 -4.80
C HIS A 70 9.11 -2.70 -3.35
N ILE A 71 8.66 -1.84 -2.43
CA ILE A 71 8.30 -2.24 -1.06
C ILE A 71 7.11 -3.21 -1.09
N ALA A 72 6.02 -2.85 -1.77
CA ALA A 72 4.81 -3.66 -1.85
C ALA A 72 5.07 -5.06 -2.42
N PHE A 73 5.77 -5.13 -3.56
CA PHE A 73 6.12 -6.41 -4.20
C PHE A 73 7.17 -7.20 -3.42
N ASN A 74 8.14 -6.55 -2.78
CA ASN A 74 9.11 -7.23 -1.92
C ASN A 74 8.46 -7.84 -0.68
N VAL A 75 7.46 -7.16 -0.08
CA VAL A 75 6.67 -7.76 1.00
C VAL A 75 5.97 -9.03 0.51
N ALA A 76 5.24 -8.98 -0.62
CA ALA A 76 4.58 -10.16 -1.16
C ALA A 76 5.56 -11.33 -1.45
N PHE A 77 6.76 -11.02 -1.96
CA PHE A 77 7.80 -12.01 -2.18
C PHE A 77 8.33 -12.61 -0.86
N LEU A 78 8.59 -11.77 0.14
CA LEU A 78 9.12 -12.24 1.43
C LEU A 78 8.10 -13.08 2.20
N GLU A 79 6.82 -12.70 2.14
CA GLU A 79 5.75 -13.38 2.89
C GLU A 79 5.36 -14.74 2.26
N THR A 80 5.15 -14.78 0.95
CA THR A 80 4.59 -15.97 0.30
C THR A 80 5.31 -16.38 -0.98
N ARG A 81 6.48 -15.81 -1.27
CA ARG A 81 7.28 -16.10 -2.46
C ARG A 81 6.55 -15.75 -3.77
N TYR A 82 5.71 -14.75 -3.77
CA TYR A 82 5.06 -14.27 -4.98
C TYR A 82 6.11 -13.78 -6.01
N LYS A 83 6.16 -14.42 -7.18
CA LYS A 83 7.16 -14.19 -8.23
C LYS A 83 6.60 -13.51 -9.48
N GLY A 84 5.53 -12.74 -9.32
CA GLY A 84 4.97 -11.91 -10.39
C GLY A 84 3.75 -12.51 -11.12
N PRO A 85 3.27 -11.81 -12.16
CA PRO A 85 1.95 -12.07 -12.76
C PRO A 85 1.85 -13.39 -13.53
N PHE A 86 2.98 -14.06 -13.83
CA PHE A 86 3.03 -15.30 -14.60
C PHE A 86 3.47 -16.53 -13.78
N ASP A 87 3.46 -16.41 -12.44
CA ASP A 87 3.74 -17.55 -11.55
C ASP A 87 2.49 -18.42 -11.37
N TRP A 88 2.12 -19.20 -12.40
CA TRP A 88 0.90 -20.01 -12.44
C TRP A 88 0.80 -21.08 -11.33
N LYS A 89 1.90 -21.34 -10.63
CA LYS A 89 1.95 -22.28 -9.49
C LYS A 89 1.74 -21.56 -8.16
N TYR A 90 1.61 -20.25 -8.16
CA TYR A 90 1.44 -19.46 -6.94
C TYR A 90 0.10 -19.78 -6.26
N LYS A 91 0.16 -19.98 -4.94
CA LYS A 91 -1.01 -20.22 -4.08
C LYS A 91 -1.07 -19.16 -2.99
N PRO A 92 -2.08 -18.28 -3.00
CA PRO A 92 -2.18 -17.17 -2.05
C PRO A 92 -2.73 -17.59 -0.68
N GLU A 93 -3.46 -18.72 -0.58
CA GLU A 93 -4.20 -19.13 0.63
C GLU A 93 -3.27 -19.78 1.67
N GLN A 94 -2.13 -19.17 1.94
CA GLN A 94 -1.15 -19.70 2.90
C GLN A 94 -1.53 -19.32 4.34
N THR A 95 -1.11 -20.15 5.29
CA THR A 95 -1.24 -19.87 6.73
C THR A 95 0.09 -20.19 7.40
N SER A 96 0.64 -19.21 8.12
CA SER A 96 1.86 -19.42 8.90
C SER A 96 1.56 -20.18 10.21
N TYR A 97 2.62 -20.72 10.84
CA TYR A 97 2.54 -21.32 12.16
C TYR A 97 1.97 -20.34 13.22
N ALA A 98 2.34 -19.05 13.14
CA ALA A 98 1.85 -18.01 14.04
C ALA A 98 0.40 -17.59 13.77
N GLY A 99 -0.23 -18.06 12.68
CA GLY A 99 -1.62 -17.78 12.35
C GLY A 99 -1.82 -16.58 11.40
N ALA A 100 -0.76 -16.02 10.84
CA ALA A 100 -0.86 -15.06 9.74
C ALA A 100 -1.41 -15.75 8.48
N VAL A 101 -2.21 -15.08 7.67
CA VAL A 101 -2.92 -15.70 6.55
C VAL A 101 -2.87 -14.88 5.28
N GLY A 102 -3.04 -15.58 4.16
CA GLY A 102 -3.18 -15.00 2.82
C GLY A 102 -1.88 -14.53 2.20
N PRO A 103 -1.98 -13.87 1.02
CA PRO A 103 -0.81 -13.55 0.20
C PRO A 103 0.19 -12.59 0.85
N MET A 104 -0.28 -11.74 1.76
CA MET A 104 0.57 -10.76 2.46
C MET A 104 0.78 -11.14 3.94
N GLN A 105 0.40 -12.36 4.35
CA GLN A 105 0.57 -12.90 5.70
C GLN A 105 0.12 -11.95 6.81
N ILE A 106 -1.13 -11.50 6.74
CA ILE A 106 -1.70 -10.59 7.75
C ILE A 106 -2.28 -11.39 8.92
N MET A 107 -1.96 -10.96 10.15
CA MET A 107 -2.60 -11.46 11.37
C MET A 107 -4.04 -10.95 11.47
N PRO A 108 -5.03 -11.79 11.86
CA PRO A 108 -6.41 -11.34 12.04
C PRO A 108 -6.58 -10.16 13.01
N SER A 109 -5.79 -10.13 14.09
CA SER A 109 -5.78 -9.00 15.04
C SER A 109 -5.32 -7.70 14.38
N THR A 110 -4.29 -7.76 13.54
CA THR A 110 -3.79 -6.63 12.77
C THR A 110 -4.83 -6.16 11.75
N ALA A 111 -5.50 -7.09 11.07
CA ALA A 111 -6.57 -6.75 10.13
C ALA A 111 -7.71 -6.01 10.81
N ASN A 112 -8.14 -6.49 11.98
CA ASN A 112 -9.18 -5.84 12.79
C ASN A 112 -8.77 -4.43 13.21
N PHE A 113 -7.53 -4.26 13.65
CA PHE A 113 -6.98 -2.97 14.05
C PHE A 113 -6.99 -1.94 12.90
N VAL A 114 -6.40 -2.28 11.74
CA VAL A 114 -6.27 -1.30 10.64
C VAL A 114 -7.58 -1.02 9.92
N ASN A 115 -8.50 -1.99 9.89
CA ASN A 115 -9.81 -1.81 9.26
C ASN A 115 -10.90 -1.31 10.21
N LYS A 116 -10.62 -1.25 11.53
CA LYS A 116 -11.59 -0.86 12.57
C LYS A 116 -12.89 -1.66 12.52
N GLN A 117 -12.79 -2.93 12.13
CA GLN A 117 -13.92 -3.86 12.04
C GLN A 117 -13.45 -5.30 12.25
N LYS A 118 -14.38 -6.18 12.68
CA LYS A 118 -14.10 -7.59 12.86
C LYS A 118 -14.07 -8.30 11.50
N ILE A 119 -12.90 -8.84 11.15
CA ILE A 119 -12.68 -9.64 9.94
C ILE A 119 -12.35 -11.06 10.38
N SER A 120 -13.07 -12.05 9.84
CA SER A 120 -12.79 -13.45 10.16
C SER A 120 -11.48 -13.91 9.51
N LYS A 121 -10.82 -14.88 10.15
CA LYS A 121 -9.59 -15.49 9.61
C LYS A 121 -9.83 -16.10 8.22
N GLY A 122 -10.97 -16.77 8.03
CA GLY A 122 -11.32 -17.37 6.74
C GLY A 122 -11.53 -16.34 5.65
N HIS A 123 -12.23 -15.24 5.96
CA HIS A 123 -12.43 -14.15 5.02
C HIS A 123 -11.08 -13.50 4.62
N LEU A 124 -10.26 -13.15 5.61
CA LEU A 124 -8.93 -12.58 5.35
C LEU A 124 -8.00 -13.52 4.57
N LYS A 125 -8.13 -14.83 4.74
CA LYS A 125 -7.33 -15.84 4.04
C LYS A 125 -7.73 -15.99 2.57
N ASN A 126 -9.03 -16.01 2.28
CA ASN A 126 -9.57 -16.41 0.98
C ASN A 126 -9.88 -15.21 0.08
N ASP A 127 -10.04 -14.03 0.64
CA ASP A 127 -10.23 -12.78 -0.10
C ASP A 127 -8.88 -12.09 -0.35
N ILE A 128 -8.33 -12.31 -1.55
CA ILE A 128 -7.03 -11.76 -1.99
C ILE A 128 -7.04 -10.23 -1.92
N GLU A 129 -8.12 -9.61 -2.36
CA GLU A 129 -8.23 -8.15 -2.39
C GLU A 129 -8.25 -7.56 -0.98
N LEU A 130 -9.09 -8.10 -0.09
CA LEU A 130 -9.14 -7.69 1.31
C LEU A 130 -7.77 -7.82 1.98
N ASN A 131 -7.06 -8.93 1.72
CA ASN A 131 -5.74 -9.18 2.29
C ASN A 131 -4.71 -8.16 1.84
N ILE A 132 -4.61 -7.92 0.52
CA ILE A 132 -3.67 -6.93 -0.07
C ILE A 132 -4.01 -5.52 0.40
N LYS A 133 -5.26 -5.11 0.29
CA LYS A 133 -5.72 -3.79 0.74
C LYS A 133 -5.40 -3.54 2.21
N THR A 134 -5.65 -4.54 3.07
CA THR A 134 -5.33 -4.48 4.51
C THR A 134 -3.83 -4.31 4.73
N SER A 135 -3.01 -5.03 3.97
CA SER A 135 -1.55 -4.93 4.01
C SER A 135 -1.05 -3.53 3.63
N MET A 136 -1.57 -2.96 2.55
CA MET A 136 -1.18 -1.60 2.13
C MET A 136 -1.64 -0.55 3.14
N LYS A 137 -2.82 -0.70 3.75
CA LYS A 137 -3.26 0.15 4.87
C LYS A 137 -2.30 0.07 6.06
N LEU A 138 -1.83 -1.14 6.41
CA LEU A 138 -0.87 -1.32 7.49
C LEU A 138 0.46 -0.63 7.18
N LEU A 139 1.01 -0.83 5.99
CA LEU A 139 2.25 -0.19 5.54
C LEU A 139 2.13 1.33 5.59
N HIS A 140 1.03 1.88 5.08
CA HIS A 140 0.75 3.32 5.14
C HIS A 140 0.67 3.83 6.58
N TYR A 141 -0.09 3.15 7.45
CA TYR A 141 -0.20 3.49 8.87
C TYR A 141 1.17 3.51 9.56
N LEU A 142 1.99 2.49 9.31
CA LEU A 142 3.34 2.42 9.88
C LEU A 142 4.24 3.52 9.33
N TYR A 143 4.14 3.84 8.04
CA TYR A 143 4.93 4.91 7.44
C TYR A 143 4.54 6.30 7.99
N LYS A 144 3.25 6.58 8.15
CA LYS A 144 2.79 7.82 8.82
C LYS A 144 3.31 7.95 10.25
N ARG A 145 3.51 6.81 10.94
CA ARG A 145 4.01 6.78 12.32
C ARG A 145 5.52 6.93 12.42
N TYR A 146 6.29 6.31 11.54
CA TYR A 146 7.74 6.18 11.68
C TYR A 146 8.54 6.96 10.63
N GLY A 147 7.98 7.31 9.49
CA GLY A 147 8.62 8.06 8.42
C GLY A 147 9.83 7.39 7.76
N ASN A 148 10.09 6.11 8.06
CA ASN A 148 11.29 5.39 7.62
C ASN A 148 10.95 3.96 7.17
N TRP A 149 11.17 3.65 5.90
CA TRP A 149 10.82 2.35 5.32
C TRP A 149 11.56 1.16 5.94
N ASN A 150 12.81 1.32 6.42
CA ASN A 150 13.50 0.22 7.12
C ASN A 150 12.79 -0.12 8.43
N ILE A 151 12.34 0.89 9.19
CA ILE A 151 11.58 0.67 10.42
C ILE A 151 10.19 0.10 10.09
N VAL A 152 9.53 0.61 9.05
CA VAL A 152 8.21 0.14 8.59
C VAL A 152 8.25 -1.34 8.22
N CYS A 153 9.19 -1.75 7.37
CA CYS A 153 9.32 -3.15 6.94
C CYS A 153 9.70 -4.07 8.10
N GLY A 154 10.57 -3.63 9.00
CA GLY A 154 10.92 -4.38 10.20
C GLY A 154 9.72 -4.54 11.15
N CYS A 155 8.93 -3.47 11.32
CA CYS A 155 7.71 -3.51 12.10
C CYS A 155 6.64 -4.41 11.47
N TYR A 156 6.50 -4.40 10.15
CA TYR A 156 5.61 -5.31 9.42
C TYR A 156 5.93 -6.78 9.73
N ASN A 157 7.21 -7.14 9.65
CA ASN A 157 7.68 -8.52 9.87
C ASN A 157 7.57 -8.97 11.34
N THR A 158 7.88 -8.09 12.31
CA THR A 158 8.08 -8.49 13.71
C THR A 158 7.06 -7.91 14.69
N GLY A 159 6.25 -6.95 14.26
CA GLY A 159 5.41 -6.13 15.15
C GLY A 159 6.18 -5.10 15.98
N ARG A 160 7.50 -4.99 15.80
CA ARG A 160 8.38 -4.06 16.55
C ARG A 160 9.13 -3.13 15.59
N PRO A 161 9.37 -1.84 15.96
CA PRO A 161 10.05 -0.87 15.11
C PRO A 161 11.58 -1.12 15.10
N ILE A 162 12.01 -2.22 14.54
CA ILE A 162 13.42 -2.63 14.43
C ILE A 162 13.83 -2.77 12.97
N VAL A 163 15.12 -2.57 12.68
CA VAL A 163 15.72 -2.85 11.37
C VAL A 163 16.34 -4.24 11.41
N ASN A 164 15.98 -5.10 10.43
CA ASN A 164 16.48 -6.46 10.33
C ASN A 164 16.74 -6.84 8.85
N GLY A 165 17.15 -8.07 8.58
CA GLY A 165 17.42 -8.56 7.22
C GLY A 165 16.19 -8.48 6.29
N TYR A 166 14.98 -8.71 6.80
CA TYR A 166 13.73 -8.52 6.07
C TYR A 166 13.57 -7.06 5.60
N ALA A 167 13.75 -6.11 6.51
CA ALA A 167 13.66 -4.68 6.22
C ALA A 167 14.71 -4.25 5.19
N SER A 168 15.95 -4.69 5.37
CA SER A 168 17.05 -4.40 4.44
C SER A 168 16.75 -4.93 3.04
N PHE A 169 16.25 -6.15 2.91
CA PHE A 169 15.84 -6.71 1.62
C PHE A 169 14.70 -5.89 1.01
N CYS A 170 13.66 -5.62 1.80
CA CYS A 170 12.46 -4.90 1.36
C CYS A 170 12.79 -3.54 0.75
N VAL A 171 13.68 -2.78 1.40
CA VAL A 171 14.04 -1.42 1.00
C VAL A 171 15.08 -1.38 -0.12
N ASN A 172 16.07 -2.27 -0.10
CA ASN A 172 17.22 -2.21 -1.00
C ASN A 172 16.99 -2.94 -2.33
N ASN A 173 16.10 -3.93 -2.38
CA ASN A 173 15.81 -4.66 -3.61
C ASN A 173 14.94 -3.82 -4.57
N LYS A 174 15.57 -2.90 -5.31
CA LYS A 174 14.91 -2.09 -6.33
C LYS A 174 14.55 -2.91 -7.58
N ASN A 175 15.28 -4.00 -7.80
CA ASN A 175 15.06 -4.92 -8.92
C ASN A 175 14.07 -6.04 -8.58
N TYR A 176 12.99 -5.71 -7.87
CA TYR A 176 11.99 -6.67 -7.42
C TYR A 176 11.41 -7.54 -8.55
N ARG A 177 11.36 -7.01 -9.78
CA ARG A 177 10.93 -7.75 -10.98
C ARG A 177 11.91 -8.83 -11.44
N LYS A 178 13.16 -8.81 -10.98
CA LYS A 178 14.16 -9.83 -11.32
C LYS A 178 13.76 -11.25 -10.88
N ASN A 179 12.96 -11.33 -9.83
CA ASN A 179 12.46 -12.60 -9.30
C ASN A 179 11.16 -13.07 -10.00
N TRP A 180 10.61 -12.27 -10.94
CA TRP A 180 9.38 -12.62 -11.61
C TRP A 180 9.59 -13.78 -12.58
N VAL A 181 8.61 -14.66 -12.62
CA VAL A 181 8.51 -15.67 -13.65
C VAL A 181 7.91 -15.01 -14.89
N TYR A 182 8.65 -15.04 -15.99
CA TYR A 182 8.13 -14.60 -17.29
C TYR A 182 7.86 -15.84 -18.12
N ILE A 183 6.76 -15.88 -18.83
CA ILE A 183 6.54 -16.85 -19.90
C ILE A 183 7.54 -16.44 -20.98
N ARG A 184 8.62 -17.24 -21.14
CA ARG A 184 9.46 -17.16 -22.34
C ARG A 184 8.54 -17.51 -23.50
N GLY A 185 8.31 -16.52 -24.38
CA GLY A 185 7.28 -16.53 -25.38
C GLY A 185 7.18 -17.86 -26.14
N ILE A 186 5.94 -18.16 -26.45
CA ILE A 186 5.57 -19.08 -27.53
C ILE A 186 5.88 -18.36 -28.83
#